data_2def6cda9e627cdb3cdcabe55221a617
#
_entry.id   2def6cda9e627cdb3cdcabe55221a617
#
_cell.length_a   1.000
_cell.length_b   1.000
_cell.length_c   1.000
_cell.angle_alpha   90.00
_cell.angle_beta   90.00
_cell.angle_gamma   90.00
#
_symmetry.space_group_name_H-M   'P 1'
#
loop_
_entity.id
_entity.type
_entity.pdbx_description
1 polymer ?
#
loop_
_entity_poly.entity_id
_entity_poly.type
_entity_poly.pdbx_seq_one_letter_code
_entity_poly.pdbx_strand_id
1 'polypeptide(L)'
;MATVRYLVNDVDESLPFYSALGFELAARMGQPFAMLSRGDLVLWLSGPGTSAARPLGDGSLPQPGGWNRLVIEVGDLVAAVEALKRSGARFRSEPVKGPGGTQVLVDDPSGNPIELFEARGA
;
A
#
# COMPACT_ATOMS: atom_id res chain seq x y z
N MET A 1 -12.25 -16.43 -2.38
CA MET A 1 -10.96 -15.73 -2.37
C MET A 1 -11.17 -14.23 -2.35
N ALA A 2 -10.40 -13.52 -1.58
CA ALA A 2 -10.53 -12.08 -1.48
C ALA A 2 -9.29 -11.37 -2.04
N THR A 3 -9.51 -10.26 -2.73
CA THR A 3 -8.46 -9.41 -3.29
C THR A 3 -8.71 -7.99 -2.82
N VAL A 4 -7.64 -7.27 -2.52
CA VAL A 4 -7.74 -5.86 -2.14
C VAL A 4 -7.42 -5.00 -3.36
N ARG A 5 -8.21 -3.95 -3.56
CA ARG A 5 -7.96 -2.96 -4.61
C ARG A 5 -7.61 -1.64 -3.99
N TYR A 6 -6.48 -1.09 -4.40
CA TYR A 6 -6.10 0.28 -4.07
C TYR A 6 -6.14 1.13 -5.33
N LEU A 7 -6.82 2.25 -5.24
CA LEU A 7 -6.76 3.26 -6.31
C LEU A 7 -5.45 4.01 -6.18
N VAL A 8 -4.78 4.22 -7.29
CA VAL A 8 -3.52 4.96 -7.32
C VAL A 8 -3.58 6.01 -8.42
N ASN A 9 -2.78 7.06 -8.27
CA ASN A 9 -2.69 8.10 -9.29
C ASN A 9 -1.87 7.65 -10.49
N ASP A 10 -0.90 6.78 -10.26
CA ASP A 10 0.00 6.30 -11.30
C ASP A 10 0.58 4.95 -10.86
N VAL A 11 0.34 3.89 -11.63
CA VAL A 11 0.81 2.56 -11.30
C VAL A 11 2.34 2.50 -11.32
N ASP A 12 2.97 3.06 -12.35
CA ASP A 12 4.43 3.02 -12.45
C ASP A 12 5.12 3.72 -11.29
N GLU A 13 4.58 4.83 -10.83
CA GLU A 13 5.08 5.54 -9.66
C GLU A 13 4.92 4.74 -8.38
N SER A 14 3.87 3.91 -8.31
CA SER A 14 3.55 3.14 -7.11
C SER A 14 4.40 1.88 -6.96
N LEU A 15 4.84 1.28 -8.07
CA LEU A 15 5.52 -0.02 -8.05
C LEU A 15 6.77 -0.06 -7.18
N PRO A 16 7.69 0.94 -7.22
CA PRO A 16 8.87 0.88 -6.36
C PRO A 16 8.54 0.85 -4.87
N PHE A 17 7.50 1.58 -4.45
CA PHE A 17 7.07 1.58 -3.06
C PHE A 17 6.65 0.17 -2.62
N TYR A 18 5.79 -0.46 -3.39
CA TYR A 18 5.29 -1.80 -3.05
C TYR A 18 6.38 -2.86 -3.19
N SER A 19 7.26 -2.73 -4.17
CA SER A 19 8.40 -3.63 -4.30
C SER A 19 9.30 -3.57 -3.08
N ALA A 20 9.54 -2.38 -2.53
CA ALA A 20 10.34 -2.20 -1.31
C ALA A 20 9.70 -2.89 -0.09
N LEU A 21 8.38 -3.08 -0.10
CA LEU A 21 7.65 -3.78 0.95
C LEU A 21 7.53 -5.29 0.70
N GLY A 22 8.19 -5.80 -0.33
CA GLY A 22 8.19 -7.24 -0.62
C GLY A 22 7.07 -7.71 -1.53
N PHE A 23 6.33 -6.80 -2.17
CA PHE A 23 5.36 -7.20 -3.17
C PHE A 23 6.05 -7.53 -4.48
N GLU A 24 5.53 -8.54 -5.18
CA GLU A 24 5.97 -8.92 -6.51
C GLU A 24 4.90 -8.58 -7.52
N LEU A 25 5.32 -8.15 -8.71
CA LEU A 25 4.40 -7.92 -9.82
C LEU A 25 3.97 -9.27 -10.38
N ALA A 26 2.70 -9.61 -10.21
CA ALA A 26 2.16 -10.88 -10.70
C ALA A 26 1.65 -10.76 -12.14
N ALA A 27 1.04 -9.62 -12.49
CA ALA A 27 0.56 -9.39 -13.85
C ALA A 27 0.40 -7.90 -14.09
N ARG A 28 0.54 -7.49 -15.35
CA ARG A 28 0.32 -6.12 -15.78
C ARG A 28 -0.66 -6.14 -16.95
N MET A 29 -1.73 -5.34 -16.85
CA MET A 29 -2.72 -5.21 -17.93
C MET A 29 -2.77 -3.77 -18.40
N GLY A 30 -1.92 -3.45 -19.36
CA GLY A 30 -1.75 -2.09 -19.80
C GLY A 30 -1.07 -1.23 -18.75
N GLN A 31 -1.01 0.06 -19.00
CA GLN A 31 -0.39 1.01 -18.08
C GLN A 31 -1.19 1.24 -16.79
N PRO A 32 -2.54 1.29 -16.83
CA PRO A 32 -3.30 1.72 -15.65
C PRO A 32 -3.59 0.63 -14.63
N PHE A 33 -3.17 -0.62 -14.85
CA PHE A 33 -3.57 -1.70 -13.94
C PHE A 33 -2.43 -2.69 -13.70
N ALA A 34 -2.23 -3.05 -12.43
CA ALA A 34 -1.24 -4.06 -12.04
C ALA A 34 -1.79 -4.94 -10.93
N MET A 35 -1.43 -6.22 -10.99
CA MET A 35 -1.70 -7.18 -9.93
C MET A 35 -0.40 -7.48 -9.20
N LEU A 36 -0.40 -7.27 -7.89
CA LEU A 36 0.76 -7.53 -7.03
C LEU A 36 0.42 -8.65 -6.06
N SER A 37 1.44 -9.35 -5.59
CA SER A 37 1.26 -10.36 -4.56
C SER A 37 2.35 -10.27 -3.50
N ARG A 38 1.98 -10.58 -2.26
CA ARG A 38 2.90 -10.72 -1.14
C ARG A 38 2.36 -11.82 -0.24
N GLY A 39 3.01 -12.99 -0.26
CA GLY A 39 2.45 -14.15 0.41
C GLY A 39 1.06 -14.47 -0.16
N ASP A 40 0.06 -14.59 0.71
CA ASP A 40 -1.32 -14.88 0.29
C ASP A 40 -2.10 -13.62 -0.08
N LEU A 41 -1.52 -12.44 0.11
CA LEU A 41 -2.19 -11.19 -0.21
C LEU A 41 -2.06 -10.88 -1.69
N VAL A 42 -3.19 -10.62 -2.33
CA VAL A 42 -3.24 -10.10 -3.69
C VAL A 42 -3.74 -8.67 -3.65
N LEU A 43 -3.00 -7.78 -4.27
CA LEU A 43 -3.30 -6.35 -4.31
C LEU A 43 -3.40 -5.89 -5.75
N TRP A 44 -4.54 -5.32 -6.11
CA TRP A 44 -4.74 -4.73 -7.43
C TRP A 44 -4.55 -3.23 -7.32
N LEU A 45 -3.59 -2.70 -8.08
CA LEU A 45 -3.40 -1.26 -8.22
C LEU A 45 -4.17 -0.79 -9.45
N SER A 46 -5.11 0.10 -9.26
CA SER A 46 -5.99 0.60 -10.32
C SER A 46 -5.83 2.10 -10.47
N GLY A 47 -5.25 2.50 -11.58
CA GLY A 47 -5.01 3.91 -11.90
C GLY A 47 -6.12 4.52 -12.75
N PRO A 48 -5.93 5.79 -13.16
CA PRO A 48 -6.86 6.45 -14.06
C PRO A 48 -7.03 5.66 -15.37
N GLY A 49 -8.25 5.60 -15.87
CA GLY A 49 -8.57 4.85 -17.07
C GLY A 49 -9.07 3.43 -16.82
N THR A 50 -8.96 2.93 -15.59
CA THR A 50 -9.55 1.63 -15.24
C THR A 50 -11.03 1.79 -14.92
N SER A 51 -11.77 0.68 -15.00
CA SER A 51 -13.19 0.69 -14.64
C SER A 51 -13.42 1.08 -13.18
N ALA A 52 -12.48 0.73 -12.31
CA ALA A 52 -12.59 1.04 -10.89
C ALA A 52 -12.43 2.54 -10.59
N ALA A 53 -11.79 3.28 -11.48
CA ALA A 53 -11.58 4.72 -11.30
C ALA A 53 -12.66 5.58 -12.00
N ARG A 54 -13.68 4.96 -12.60
CA ARG A 54 -14.74 5.70 -13.28
C ARG A 54 -15.64 6.43 -12.29
N PRO A 55 -16.18 7.60 -12.68
CA PRO A 55 -17.23 8.24 -11.89
C PRO A 55 -18.40 7.30 -11.67
N LEU A 56 -18.99 7.35 -10.49
CA LEU A 56 -20.23 6.62 -10.20
C LEU A 56 -21.43 7.36 -10.79
N GLY A 57 -22.60 6.68 -10.77
CA GLY A 57 -23.81 7.26 -11.34
C GLY A 57 -24.25 8.58 -10.72
N ASP A 58 -23.86 8.85 -9.47
CA ASP A 58 -24.14 10.11 -8.78
C ASP A 58 -23.05 11.17 -8.99
N GLY A 59 -22.07 10.88 -9.84
CA GLY A 59 -20.96 11.80 -10.12
C GLY A 59 -19.78 11.74 -9.17
N SER A 60 -19.87 10.91 -8.11
CA SER A 60 -18.72 10.77 -7.20
C SER A 60 -17.57 10.04 -7.88
N LEU A 61 -16.35 10.39 -7.46
CA LEU A 61 -15.12 9.82 -8.04
C LEU A 61 -14.41 8.96 -7.00
N PRO A 62 -14.13 7.69 -7.33
CA PRO A 62 -13.24 6.91 -6.50
C PRO A 62 -11.86 7.54 -6.46
N GLN A 63 -11.27 7.66 -5.27
CA GLN A 63 -9.99 8.33 -5.06
C GLN A 63 -9.12 7.54 -4.10
N PRO A 64 -7.78 7.65 -4.23
CA PRO A 64 -6.87 7.09 -3.22
C PRO A 64 -7.02 7.78 -1.88
N GLY A 65 -6.53 7.15 -0.83
CA GLY A 65 -6.48 7.73 0.51
C GLY A 65 -7.36 7.01 1.51
N GLY A 66 -7.83 7.74 2.51
CA GLY A 66 -8.65 7.20 3.58
C GLY A 66 -7.84 6.70 4.76
N TRP A 67 -8.47 5.85 5.59
CA TRP A 67 -7.86 5.32 6.81
C TRP A 67 -7.82 3.79 6.85
N ASN A 68 -8.63 3.12 6.05
CA ASN A 68 -8.55 1.67 5.91
C ASN A 68 -7.23 1.32 5.23
N ARG A 69 -6.59 0.28 5.70
CA ARG A 69 -5.23 -0.01 5.27
C ARG A 69 -4.87 -1.47 5.37
N LEU A 70 -3.89 -1.83 4.58
CA LEU A 70 -3.23 -3.12 4.71
C LEU A 70 -2.30 -3.06 5.91
N VAL A 71 -2.22 -4.16 6.65
CA VAL A 71 -1.21 -4.35 7.69
C VAL A 71 -0.17 -5.32 7.14
N ILE A 72 1.06 -4.85 7.03
CA ILE A 72 2.17 -5.63 6.52
C ILE A 72 3.10 -5.95 7.68
N GLU A 73 3.24 -7.22 8.02
CA GLU A 73 4.18 -7.61 9.04
C GLU A 73 5.60 -7.55 8.51
N VAL A 74 6.48 -6.94 9.30
CA VAL A 74 7.90 -6.84 8.99
C VAL A 74 8.71 -7.40 10.15
N GLY A 75 9.89 -7.94 9.83
CA GLY A 75 10.77 -8.49 10.87
C GLY A 75 11.54 -7.42 11.62
N ASP A 76 11.80 -6.28 11.00
CA ASP A 76 12.57 -5.18 11.58
C ASP A 76 11.92 -3.86 11.17
N LEU A 77 11.11 -3.31 12.07
CA LEU A 77 10.37 -2.09 11.78
C LEU A 77 11.30 -0.88 11.62
N VAL A 78 12.34 -0.79 12.43
CA VAL A 78 13.29 0.33 12.34
C VAL A 78 13.96 0.35 10.96
N ALA A 79 14.43 -0.80 10.50
CA ALA A 79 15.06 -0.90 9.19
C ALA A 79 14.09 -0.57 8.05
N ALA A 80 12.85 -1.05 8.14
CA ALA A 80 11.82 -0.76 7.13
C ALA A 80 11.50 0.74 7.07
N VAL A 81 11.36 1.37 8.24
CA VAL A 81 11.08 2.81 8.33
C VAL A 81 12.23 3.61 7.71
N GLU A 82 13.47 3.26 8.06
CA GLU A 82 14.64 3.98 7.52
C GLU A 82 14.74 3.85 6.01
N ALA A 83 14.50 2.66 5.46
CA ALA A 83 14.54 2.44 4.02
C ALA A 83 13.47 3.26 3.30
N LEU A 84 12.25 3.31 3.85
CA LEU A 84 11.18 4.09 3.27
C LEU A 84 11.43 5.59 3.38
N LYS A 85 11.98 6.06 4.49
CA LYS A 85 12.35 7.48 4.62
C LYS A 85 13.39 7.88 3.60
N ARG A 86 14.38 7.02 3.33
CA ARG A 86 15.40 7.30 2.31
C ARG A 86 14.78 7.40 0.91
N SER A 87 13.71 6.66 0.64
CA SER A 87 13.01 6.72 -0.65
C SER A 87 12.02 7.89 -0.75
N GLY A 88 11.87 8.68 0.31
CA GLY A 88 10.99 9.85 0.31
C GLY A 88 9.56 9.56 0.69
N ALA A 89 9.27 8.39 1.25
CA ALA A 89 7.91 8.04 1.66
C ALA A 89 7.43 8.95 2.79
N ARG A 90 6.12 9.21 2.80
CA ARG A 90 5.48 10.06 3.81
C ARG A 90 4.90 9.20 4.92
N PHE A 91 5.19 9.53 6.16
CA PHE A 91 4.65 8.84 7.32
C PHE A 91 3.54 9.67 7.94
N ARG A 92 2.44 9.02 8.32
CA ARG A 92 1.34 9.67 9.04
C ARG A 92 1.55 9.68 10.54
N SER A 93 2.41 8.80 11.05
CA SER A 93 2.61 8.68 12.49
C SER A 93 4.07 8.34 12.80
N GLU A 94 4.44 8.56 14.07
CA GLU A 94 5.62 7.95 14.64
C GLU A 94 5.28 6.50 14.99
N PRO A 95 6.29 5.62 15.20
CA PRO A 95 6.01 4.27 15.69
C PRO A 95 5.28 4.29 17.04
N VAL A 96 4.28 3.43 17.17
CA VAL A 96 3.46 3.31 18.37
C VAL A 96 3.55 1.90 18.89
N LYS A 97 3.90 1.76 20.17
CA LYS A 97 3.91 0.45 20.82
C LYS A 97 2.55 0.13 21.39
N GLY A 98 2.03 -1.03 21.02
CA GLY A 98 0.82 -1.59 21.59
C GLY A 98 1.09 -2.93 22.23
N PRO A 99 0.07 -3.60 22.78
CA PRO A 99 0.27 -4.90 23.43
C PRO A 99 0.74 -6.00 22.46
N GLY A 100 0.37 -5.96 21.21
CA GLY A 100 0.74 -6.96 20.21
C GLY A 100 2.06 -6.72 19.51
N GLY A 101 2.58 -5.49 19.54
CA GLY A 101 3.81 -5.13 18.83
C GLY A 101 3.91 -3.65 18.60
N THR A 102 4.71 -3.27 17.61
CA THR A 102 4.94 -1.87 17.25
C THR A 102 4.43 -1.63 15.83
N GLN A 103 3.78 -0.49 15.60
CA GLN A 103 3.20 -0.17 14.30
C GLN A 103 3.51 1.25 13.89
N VAL A 104 3.48 1.50 12.59
CA VAL A 104 3.65 2.83 12.02
C VAL A 104 2.82 2.93 10.74
N LEU A 105 2.27 4.12 10.47
CA LEU A 105 1.52 4.39 9.24
C LEU A 105 2.40 5.12 8.24
N VAL A 106 2.45 4.61 7.03
CA VAL A 106 3.16 5.22 5.91
C VAL A 106 2.22 5.28 4.70
N ASP A 107 2.31 6.34 3.92
CA ASP A 107 1.52 6.49 2.70
C ASP A 107 2.28 5.96 1.50
N ASP A 108 1.56 5.30 0.58
CA ASP A 108 2.09 5.05 -0.75
C ASP A 108 2.16 6.38 -1.54
N PRO A 109 2.73 6.39 -2.76
CA PRO A 109 2.84 7.65 -3.52
C PRO A 109 1.51 8.34 -3.83
N SER A 110 0.40 7.61 -3.76
CA SER A 110 -0.94 8.17 -4.02
C SER A 110 -1.67 8.60 -2.75
N GLY A 111 -1.04 8.43 -1.57
CA GLY A 111 -1.67 8.78 -0.30
C GLY A 111 -2.50 7.66 0.32
N ASN A 112 -2.36 6.44 -0.16
CA ASN A 112 -3.02 5.29 0.48
C ASN A 112 -2.22 4.84 1.69
N PRO A 113 -2.86 4.63 2.85
CA PRO A 113 -2.13 4.24 4.04
C PRO A 113 -1.78 2.76 4.04
N ILE A 114 -0.57 2.48 4.53
CA ILE A 114 -0.08 1.14 4.82
C ILE A 114 0.39 1.15 6.27
N GLU A 115 -0.02 0.15 7.04
CA GLU A 115 0.50 -0.03 8.37
C GLU A 115 1.62 -1.06 8.34
N LEU A 116 2.80 -0.69 8.81
CA LEU A 116 3.88 -1.64 9.04
C LEU A 116 3.79 -2.09 10.48
N PHE A 117 3.83 -3.38 10.70
CA PHE A 117 3.64 -3.98 12.02
C PHE A 117 4.77 -4.97 12.30
N GLU A 118 5.44 -4.76 13.44
CA GLU A 118 6.40 -5.73 13.94
C GLU A 118 5.80 -6.37 15.17
N ALA A 119 5.56 -7.68 15.11
CA ALA A 119 4.98 -8.41 16.22
C ALA A 119 5.95 -8.43 17.39
N ARG A 120 5.40 -8.42 18.62
CA ARG A 120 6.21 -8.57 19.82
C ARG A 120 6.92 -9.92 19.75
N GLY A 121 8.21 -9.93 20.01
CA GLY A 121 9.01 -11.14 20.02
C GLY A 121 8.48 -12.16 21.01
N ALA A 122 8.57 -13.43 20.63
CA ALA A 122 8.18 -14.54 21.50
C ALA A 122 9.20 -14.72 22.63
#